data_ed81e02c7cb5894bac32f39782d33af5
#
_entry.id   ed81e02c7cb5894bac32f39782d33af5
#
_cell.length_a   1.000
_cell.length_b   1.000
_cell.length_c   1.000
_cell.angle_alpha   90.00
_cell.angle_beta   90.00
_cell.angle_gamma   90.00
#
_symmetry.space_group_name_H-M   'P 1'
#
loop_
_entity.id
_entity.type
_entity.pdbx_description
1 polymer ?
#
loop_
_entity_poly.entity_id
_entity_poly.type
_entity_poly.pdbx_seq_one_letter_code
_entity_poly.pdbx_strand_id
1 'polypeptide(L)'
;MMARSGRDRFLRRRRSCQPQAVHGDDRISALSDDLLLDILGRLDTRTVLATGMLSKRWAGLPREHPVLDFRVGDILPPRYHRWLLLHRDPEVTGFHHKSGAAKVEKAMRHIRRYERRAMRALASSAERLSDAAAGRRVSRLTLEFFSTHNTGCINRLISTAIDAWEVRDVVAVAKPVYSQRRKFHAFPSQGICGHPHASRLRSLKLAGCALPPLRGHGALTVLVLQDTPMSAYEGVFTLCPQLQVLHLISCYTADIRGQITVDAPGSDLRELVVDRCVGFIGICLRALPRLERLASLGTRVSFEAASCPCLRQCNLALCRGVTEATARRYFVPRTKLELASFVGCIPDVTGMIVRFTGPDRWIVPSVSSPALSLLPNLRRLLVADVPRCWDVSWPRLLLETAPSLETLHVHVAPPPCKEEEEPSGDEISWRPAMRGHRHLKEFVMTGFEGTERQVYLVRFVMGVCSTALRHVAMLKKGLVRDKGHWDWEMATQQQHSQSQWTDEEKDKTLKQIMNGVPSYSTASPVIVFG
;
A
#
# COMPACT_ATOMS: atom_id res chain seq x y z
N MET A 1 -86.63 19.90 31.20
CA MET A 1 -86.93 18.51 31.55
C MET A 1 -85.82 17.58 31.14
N MET A 2 -85.18 17.13 32.06
CA MET A 2 -84.32 16.04 32.38
C MET A 2 -84.39 14.80 31.51
N ALA A 3 -83.22 14.25 31.12
CA ALA A 3 -82.98 12.82 31.19
C ALA A 3 -81.44 12.58 31.17
N ARG A 4 -80.92 11.99 32.22
CA ARG A 4 -79.55 11.48 32.40
C ARG A 4 -79.45 10.17 31.67
N SER A 5 -78.30 10.00 30.92
CA SER A 5 -77.88 8.71 30.36
C SER A 5 -76.63 8.26 31.03
N GLY A 6 -76.65 7.05 31.57
CA GLY A 6 -75.54 6.42 32.29
C GLY A 6 -74.43 5.95 31.38
N ARG A 7 -73.21 6.12 31.88
CA ARG A 7 -72.03 5.52 31.29
C ARG A 7 -71.74 4.18 31.95
N ASP A 8 -71.92 3.12 31.23
CA ASP A 8 -71.45 1.78 31.57
C ASP A 8 -69.90 1.72 31.39
N ARG A 9 -69.22 1.49 32.50
CA ARG A 9 -67.79 1.19 32.51
C ARG A 9 -67.58 -0.30 32.30
N PHE A 10 -67.18 -0.72 31.10
CA PHE A 10 -66.60 -2.02 30.85
C PHE A 10 -65.19 -2.12 31.41
N LEU A 11 -65.06 -2.76 32.57
CA LEU A 11 -63.79 -3.22 33.13
C LEU A 11 -63.30 -4.42 32.34
N ARG A 12 -62.39 -4.19 31.35
CA ARG A 12 -61.62 -5.25 30.73
C ARG A 12 -60.58 -5.75 31.74
N ARG A 13 -60.78 -6.92 32.30
CA ARG A 13 -59.77 -7.72 32.99
C ARG A 13 -58.60 -7.96 32.04
N ARG A 14 -57.47 -7.28 32.27
CA ARG A 14 -56.21 -7.67 31.67
C ARG A 14 -55.81 -9.02 32.28
N ARG A 15 -55.90 -10.09 31.49
CA ARG A 15 -55.19 -11.34 31.76
C ARG A 15 -53.72 -11.02 31.66
N SER A 16 -52.98 -11.09 32.74
CA SER A 16 -51.53 -11.08 32.78
C SER A 16 -51.07 -12.39 32.12
N CYS A 17 -50.67 -12.34 30.85
CA CYS A 17 -49.83 -13.38 30.29
C CYS A 17 -48.48 -13.21 30.98
N GLN A 18 -48.19 -14.03 31.97
CA GLN A 18 -46.82 -14.30 32.37
C GLN A 18 -46.10 -14.88 31.16
N PRO A 19 -44.99 -14.30 30.70
CA PRO A 19 -44.17 -14.96 29.72
C PRO A 19 -43.61 -16.21 30.39
N GLN A 20 -44.01 -17.40 29.93
CA GLN A 20 -43.25 -18.62 30.22
C GLN A 20 -41.83 -18.37 29.73
N ALA A 21 -40.90 -18.27 30.67
CA ALA A 21 -39.48 -18.28 30.40
C ALA A 21 -39.20 -19.64 29.72
N VAL A 22 -39.02 -19.62 28.42
CA VAL A 22 -38.34 -20.72 27.72
C VAL A 22 -36.93 -20.70 28.31
N HIS A 23 -36.68 -21.61 29.25
CA HIS A 23 -35.32 -21.95 29.68
C HIS A 23 -34.64 -22.61 28.48
N GLY A 24 -34.26 -21.82 27.50
CA GLY A 24 -33.20 -22.21 26.59
C GLY A 24 -31.93 -22.25 27.44
N ASP A 25 -31.29 -23.42 27.50
CA ASP A 25 -30.00 -23.60 28.16
C ASP A 25 -29.06 -22.47 27.70
N ASP A 26 -28.71 -21.57 28.60
CA ASP A 26 -27.75 -20.49 28.32
C ASP A 26 -26.34 -21.09 28.18
N ARG A 27 -26.13 -21.73 27.04
CA ARG A 27 -24.91 -22.47 26.71
C ARG A 27 -23.69 -21.54 26.64
N ILE A 28 -23.88 -20.26 26.36
CA ILE A 28 -22.80 -19.28 26.30
C ILE A 28 -22.31 -18.94 27.72
N SER A 29 -23.21 -18.76 28.66
CA SER A 29 -22.85 -18.50 30.06
C SER A 29 -22.19 -19.70 30.74
N ALA A 30 -22.30 -20.91 30.19
CA ALA A 30 -21.61 -22.09 30.70
C ALA A 30 -20.14 -22.21 30.23
N LEU A 31 -19.70 -21.41 29.23
CA LEU A 31 -18.32 -21.42 28.76
C LEU A 31 -17.34 -20.83 29.78
N SER A 32 -16.11 -21.30 29.77
CA SER A 32 -15.03 -20.70 30.56
C SER A 32 -14.69 -19.28 30.07
N ASP A 33 -14.09 -18.45 30.92
CA ASP A 33 -13.72 -17.08 30.57
C ASP A 33 -12.69 -17.06 29.43
N ASP A 34 -11.78 -18.04 29.37
CA ASP A 34 -10.82 -18.17 28.28
C ASP A 34 -11.51 -18.36 26.90
N LEU A 35 -12.52 -19.24 26.84
CA LEU A 35 -13.30 -19.45 25.63
C LEU A 35 -14.14 -18.21 25.27
N LEU A 36 -14.67 -17.52 26.27
CA LEU A 36 -15.39 -16.27 26.02
C LEU A 36 -14.46 -15.19 25.50
N LEU A 37 -13.24 -15.08 25.99
CA LEU A 37 -12.22 -14.16 25.49
C LEU A 37 -11.78 -14.50 24.05
N ASP A 38 -11.66 -15.78 23.72
CA ASP A 38 -11.37 -16.21 22.34
C ASP A 38 -12.51 -15.84 21.38
N ILE A 39 -13.76 -16.02 21.81
CA ILE A 39 -14.94 -15.58 21.05
C ILE A 39 -14.94 -14.06 20.90
N LEU A 40 -14.73 -13.31 21.97
CA LEU A 40 -14.65 -11.85 21.96
C LEU A 40 -13.52 -11.36 21.06
N GLY A 41 -12.39 -12.08 21.01
CA GLY A 41 -11.25 -11.77 20.14
C GLY A 41 -11.57 -11.77 18.64
N ARG A 42 -12.69 -12.39 18.24
CA ARG A 42 -13.17 -12.43 16.85
C ARG A 42 -14.21 -11.35 16.52
N LEU A 43 -14.65 -10.58 17.52
CA LEU A 43 -15.64 -9.53 17.37
C LEU A 43 -14.98 -8.15 17.26
N ASP A 44 -15.71 -7.21 16.65
CA ASP A 44 -15.28 -5.80 16.65
C ASP A 44 -15.32 -5.21 18.07
N THR A 45 -14.47 -4.22 18.31
CA THR A 45 -14.31 -3.59 19.65
C THR A 45 -15.62 -3.04 20.21
N ARG A 46 -16.51 -2.50 19.36
CA ARG A 46 -17.78 -1.95 19.80
C ARG A 46 -18.70 -3.05 20.34
N THR A 47 -18.78 -4.17 19.63
CA THR A 47 -19.55 -5.34 20.06
C THR A 47 -18.96 -5.92 21.34
N VAL A 48 -17.64 -6.07 21.43
CA VAL A 48 -16.94 -6.50 22.65
C VAL A 48 -17.30 -5.61 23.85
N LEU A 49 -17.20 -4.30 23.69
CA LEU A 49 -17.53 -3.37 24.78
C LEU A 49 -19.03 -3.41 25.16
N ALA A 50 -19.91 -3.65 24.19
CA ALA A 50 -21.35 -3.78 24.44
C ALA A 50 -21.70 -5.05 25.22
N THR A 51 -20.96 -6.15 25.06
CA THR A 51 -21.19 -7.39 25.81
C THR A 51 -21.00 -7.21 27.32
N GLY A 52 -20.19 -6.24 27.75
CA GLY A 52 -20.03 -5.89 29.16
C GLY A 52 -21.32 -5.46 29.88
N MET A 53 -22.37 -5.13 29.11
CA MET A 53 -23.68 -4.79 29.67
C MET A 53 -24.58 -6.00 29.89
N LEU A 54 -24.22 -7.19 29.41
CA LEU A 54 -25.08 -8.38 29.44
C LEU A 54 -25.22 -8.95 30.87
N SER A 55 -24.15 -9.00 31.63
CA SER A 55 -24.17 -9.47 33.02
C SER A 55 -22.94 -9.01 33.79
N LYS A 56 -22.94 -9.20 35.12
CA LYS A 56 -21.78 -8.91 36.00
C LYS A 56 -20.52 -9.69 35.57
N ARG A 57 -20.64 -10.92 35.11
CA ARG A 57 -19.53 -11.73 34.58
C ARG A 57 -18.97 -11.11 33.31
N TRP A 58 -19.81 -10.73 32.37
CA TRP A 58 -19.40 -10.11 31.11
C TRP A 58 -18.81 -8.72 31.29
N ALA A 59 -19.11 -8.01 32.38
CA ALA A 59 -18.59 -6.66 32.62
C ALA A 59 -17.07 -6.61 32.77
N GLY A 60 -16.41 -7.71 33.19
CA GLY A 60 -14.96 -7.83 33.31
C GLY A 60 -14.25 -8.16 32.02
N LEU A 61 -14.81 -9.03 31.18
CA LEU A 61 -14.17 -9.61 30.02
C LEU A 61 -13.69 -8.58 28.97
N PRO A 62 -14.42 -7.50 28.63
CA PRO A 62 -13.94 -6.48 27.69
C PRO A 62 -12.69 -5.73 28.18
N ARG A 63 -12.36 -5.77 29.47
CA ARG A 63 -11.14 -5.14 30.00
C ARG A 63 -9.88 -5.95 29.67
N GLU A 64 -10.05 -7.24 29.47
CA GLU A 64 -8.95 -8.17 29.12
C GLU A 64 -8.77 -8.31 27.62
N HIS A 65 -9.66 -7.68 26.82
CA HIS A 65 -9.54 -7.73 25.36
C HIS A 65 -8.26 -7.04 24.88
N PRO A 66 -7.34 -7.76 24.20
CA PRO A 66 -6.00 -7.27 23.92
C PRO A 66 -5.92 -6.25 22.77
N VAL A 67 -6.99 -6.09 22.00
CA VAL A 67 -7.02 -5.21 20.83
C VAL A 67 -8.16 -4.22 20.94
N LEU A 68 -7.85 -2.93 20.88
CA LEU A 68 -8.84 -1.87 20.78
C LEU A 68 -8.78 -1.23 19.39
N ASP A 69 -9.89 -1.30 18.66
CA ASP A 69 -10.02 -0.72 17.32
C ASP A 69 -11.23 0.23 17.31
N PHE A 70 -10.96 1.52 17.19
CA PHE A 70 -11.97 2.58 17.14
C PHE A 70 -11.87 3.32 15.83
N ARG A 71 -12.80 3.10 14.95
CA ARG A 71 -12.85 3.77 13.66
C ARG A 71 -14.04 4.70 13.57
N VAL A 72 -13.78 5.95 13.28
CA VAL A 72 -14.84 6.91 13.01
C VAL A 72 -15.72 6.49 11.83
N GLY A 73 -15.14 5.74 10.88
CA GLY A 73 -15.85 5.16 9.74
C GLY A 73 -17.01 4.25 10.16
N ASP A 74 -16.85 3.48 11.23
CA ASP A 74 -17.87 2.53 11.72
C ASP A 74 -19.05 3.22 12.41
N ILE A 75 -18.86 4.49 12.81
CA ILE A 75 -19.91 5.32 13.44
C ILE A 75 -20.74 6.05 12.39
N LEU A 76 -20.20 6.22 11.19
CA LEU A 76 -20.84 7.00 10.13
C LEU A 76 -21.98 6.21 9.48
N PRO A 77 -23.19 6.79 9.36
CA PRO A 77 -24.32 6.09 8.77
C PRO A 77 -24.19 5.97 7.23
N PRO A 78 -24.85 5.01 6.59
CA PRO A 78 -24.83 4.87 5.12
C PRO A 78 -25.27 6.14 4.37
N ARG A 79 -26.10 6.98 4.98
CA ARG A 79 -26.51 8.28 4.43
C ARG A 79 -25.33 9.26 4.27
N TYR A 80 -24.28 9.15 5.09
CA TYR A 80 -23.07 9.95 4.95
C TYR A 80 -22.38 9.69 3.61
N HIS A 81 -22.21 8.42 3.25
CA HIS A 81 -21.59 8.02 1.98
C HIS A 81 -22.41 8.48 0.78
N ARG A 82 -23.76 8.44 0.86
CA ARG A 82 -24.61 9.00 -0.20
C ARG A 82 -24.38 10.51 -0.40
N TRP A 83 -24.24 11.27 0.69
CA TRP A 83 -23.95 12.71 0.59
C TRP A 83 -22.57 12.98 0.00
N LEU A 84 -21.57 12.13 0.31
CA LEU A 84 -20.24 12.23 -0.31
C LEU A 84 -20.29 11.97 -1.82
N LEU A 85 -21.02 10.95 -2.25
CA LEU A 85 -21.18 10.64 -3.68
C LEU A 85 -21.88 11.79 -4.40
N LEU A 86 -22.99 12.28 -3.89
CA LEU A 86 -23.71 13.43 -4.46
C LEU A 86 -22.84 14.68 -4.56
N HIS A 87 -21.94 14.89 -3.61
CA HIS A 87 -21.04 16.05 -3.66
C HIS A 87 -19.91 15.86 -4.68
N ARG A 88 -19.50 14.62 -4.97
CA ARG A 88 -18.45 14.30 -5.95
C ARG A 88 -18.97 14.15 -7.37
N ASP A 89 -20.28 14.08 -7.55
CA ASP A 89 -20.90 13.91 -8.85
C ASP A 89 -20.67 15.16 -9.73
N PRO A 90 -19.99 15.04 -10.89
CA PRO A 90 -19.77 16.15 -11.80
C PRO A 90 -21.06 16.76 -12.33
N GLU A 91 -22.13 15.97 -12.50
CA GLU A 91 -23.43 16.45 -12.97
C GLU A 91 -24.11 17.34 -11.92
N VAL A 92 -23.91 17.03 -10.65
CA VAL A 92 -24.45 17.81 -9.52
C VAL A 92 -23.57 19.03 -9.22
N THR A 93 -22.26 18.90 -9.41
CA THR A 93 -21.27 19.96 -9.13
C THR A 93 -20.99 20.85 -10.34
N GLY A 94 -21.56 20.53 -11.51
CA GLY A 94 -21.40 21.30 -12.74
C GLY A 94 -21.67 22.79 -12.51
N PHE A 95 -20.66 23.62 -12.76
CA PHE A 95 -20.58 25.05 -12.41
C PHE A 95 -21.63 25.95 -13.07
N HIS A 96 -22.52 25.39 -13.90
CA HIS A 96 -23.40 26.19 -14.78
C HIS A 96 -24.84 26.36 -14.29
N HIS A 97 -25.25 25.76 -13.16
CA HIS A 97 -26.61 25.91 -12.65
C HIS A 97 -26.68 26.39 -11.21
N LYS A 98 -27.39 27.50 -10.95
CA LYS A 98 -27.72 27.99 -9.59
C LYS A 98 -28.33 26.90 -8.69
N SER A 99 -29.08 25.95 -9.28
CA SER A 99 -29.64 24.79 -8.59
C SER A 99 -28.57 23.81 -8.07
N GLY A 100 -27.44 23.66 -8.76
CA GLY A 100 -26.33 22.80 -8.35
C GLY A 100 -25.64 23.30 -7.08
N ALA A 101 -25.38 24.60 -6.97
CA ALA A 101 -24.72 25.20 -5.81
C ALA A 101 -25.51 24.98 -4.51
N ALA A 102 -26.84 25.12 -4.54
CA ALA A 102 -27.69 24.88 -3.38
C ALA A 102 -27.70 23.39 -2.94
N LYS A 103 -27.67 22.45 -3.89
CA LYS A 103 -27.56 21.01 -3.60
C LYS A 103 -26.21 20.67 -2.98
N VAL A 104 -25.13 21.20 -3.53
CA VAL A 104 -23.76 21.04 -3.00
C VAL A 104 -23.67 21.58 -1.57
N GLU A 105 -24.17 22.78 -1.33
CA GLU A 105 -24.16 23.38 0.02
C GLU A 105 -24.98 22.56 1.03
N LYS A 106 -26.14 22.03 0.62
CA LYS A 106 -26.95 21.14 1.44
C LYS A 106 -26.19 19.85 1.77
N ALA A 107 -25.56 19.22 0.78
CA ALA A 107 -24.73 18.04 0.99
C ALA A 107 -23.61 18.31 1.98
N MET A 108 -22.91 19.43 1.83
CA MET A 108 -21.83 19.86 2.71
C MET A 108 -22.27 20.03 4.16
N ARG A 109 -23.44 20.66 4.39
CA ARG A 109 -23.99 20.81 5.76
C ARG A 109 -24.27 19.47 6.41
N HIS A 110 -24.82 18.49 5.66
CA HIS A 110 -25.06 17.14 6.16
C HIS A 110 -23.76 16.39 6.45
N ILE A 111 -22.79 16.42 5.54
CA ILE A 111 -21.47 15.78 5.71
C ILE A 111 -20.83 16.29 7.02
N ARG A 112 -20.68 17.61 7.18
CA ARG A 112 -20.09 18.23 8.38
C ARG A 112 -20.85 17.88 9.67
N ARG A 113 -22.18 17.73 9.59
CA ARG A 113 -22.98 17.33 10.74
C ARG A 113 -22.69 15.90 11.17
N TYR A 114 -22.57 14.97 10.23
CA TYR A 114 -22.25 13.56 10.51
C TYR A 114 -20.82 13.43 11.06
N GLU A 115 -19.85 14.09 10.45
CA GLU A 115 -18.46 14.10 10.94
C GLU A 115 -18.36 14.61 12.39
N ARG A 116 -19.01 15.73 12.70
CA ARG A 116 -19.04 16.27 14.07
C ARG A 116 -19.73 15.33 15.07
N ARG A 117 -20.79 14.62 14.66
CA ARG A 117 -21.47 13.65 15.53
C ARG A 117 -20.60 12.43 15.79
N ALA A 118 -19.97 11.89 14.75
CA ALA A 118 -19.08 10.75 14.86
C ALA A 118 -17.88 11.06 15.76
N MET A 119 -17.25 12.25 15.57
CA MET A 119 -16.15 12.68 16.44
C MET A 119 -16.56 12.88 17.90
N ARG A 120 -17.76 13.42 18.17
CA ARG A 120 -18.25 13.55 19.56
C ARG A 120 -18.44 12.18 20.21
N ALA A 121 -19.02 11.22 19.48
CA ALA A 121 -19.20 9.86 19.98
C ALA A 121 -17.86 9.16 20.25
N LEU A 122 -16.90 9.31 19.33
CA LEU A 122 -15.55 8.78 19.50
C LEU A 122 -14.84 9.42 20.70
N ALA A 123 -14.89 10.75 20.83
CA ALA A 123 -14.28 11.49 21.92
C ALA A 123 -14.85 11.07 23.29
N SER A 124 -16.18 10.94 23.41
CA SER A 124 -16.81 10.47 24.65
C SER A 124 -16.43 9.02 24.99
N SER A 125 -16.19 8.17 23.99
CA SER A 125 -15.68 6.81 24.23
C SER A 125 -14.22 6.82 24.67
N ALA A 126 -13.39 7.64 24.06
CA ALA A 126 -11.99 7.83 24.43
C ALA A 126 -11.82 8.35 25.87
N GLU A 127 -12.62 9.33 26.28
CA GLU A 127 -12.62 9.87 27.64
C GLU A 127 -12.99 8.80 28.66
N ARG A 128 -14.09 8.08 28.47
CA ARG A 128 -14.50 6.97 29.36
C ARG A 128 -13.45 5.88 29.48
N LEU A 129 -12.76 5.56 28.41
CA LEU A 129 -11.70 4.56 28.43
C LEU A 129 -10.44 5.05 29.15
N SER A 130 -10.08 6.31 28.97
CA SER A 130 -8.96 6.93 29.66
C SER A 130 -9.21 7.02 31.18
N ASP A 131 -10.44 7.32 31.58
CA ASP A 131 -10.82 7.40 33.01
C ASP A 131 -10.85 6.01 33.67
N ALA A 132 -11.16 4.96 32.90
CA ALA A 132 -11.17 3.56 33.35
C ALA A 132 -9.84 2.82 33.12
N ALA A 133 -8.72 3.55 33.21
CA ALA A 133 -7.40 3.04 32.79
C ALA A 133 -6.85 1.90 33.64
N ALA A 134 -7.25 1.77 34.91
CA ALA A 134 -6.68 0.79 35.83
C ALA A 134 -7.01 -0.67 35.44
N GLY A 135 -5.97 -1.52 35.40
CA GLY A 135 -6.11 -2.97 35.22
C GLY A 135 -6.42 -3.47 33.81
N ARG A 136 -6.31 -2.64 32.79
CA ARG A 136 -6.54 -3.04 31.39
C ARG A 136 -5.25 -3.57 30.75
N ARG A 137 -5.34 -4.70 30.04
CA ARG A 137 -4.24 -5.31 29.28
C ARG A 137 -4.51 -5.18 27.78
N VAL A 138 -3.94 -4.16 27.16
CA VAL A 138 -4.10 -3.91 25.73
C VAL A 138 -2.74 -4.04 25.04
N SER A 139 -2.65 -4.87 24.00
CA SER A 139 -1.42 -5.01 23.22
C SER A 139 -1.39 -4.09 22.01
N ARG A 140 -2.58 -3.79 21.44
CA ARG A 140 -2.73 -2.96 20.23
C ARG A 140 -3.87 -1.96 20.38
N LEU A 141 -3.59 -0.71 20.01
CA LEU A 141 -4.58 0.36 19.90
C LEU A 141 -4.62 0.88 18.45
N THR A 142 -5.79 0.79 17.82
CA THR A 142 -6.06 1.39 16.51
C THR A 142 -7.09 2.48 16.65
N LEU A 143 -6.79 3.68 16.16
CA LEU A 143 -7.65 4.85 16.19
C LEU A 143 -7.77 5.44 14.80
N GLU A 144 -8.99 5.55 14.29
CA GLU A 144 -9.32 6.33 13.09
C GLU A 144 -10.27 7.46 13.50
N PHE A 145 -9.90 8.71 13.23
CA PHE A 145 -10.62 9.89 13.66
C PHE A 145 -10.50 11.04 12.65
N PHE A 146 -11.37 12.05 12.76
CA PHE A 146 -11.22 13.26 11.97
C PHE A 146 -10.27 14.26 12.64
N SER A 147 -9.38 14.88 11.85
CA SER A 147 -8.47 15.93 12.31
C SER A 147 -9.25 17.23 12.60
N THR A 148 -9.92 17.29 13.74
CA THR A 148 -10.72 18.43 14.23
C THR A 148 -9.99 19.16 15.35
N HIS A 149 -10.55 20.31 15.80
CA HIS A 149 -9.98 21.08 16.91
C HIS A 149 -10.04 20.35 18.26
N ASN A 150 -10.94 19.34 18.41
CA ASN A 150 -11.18 18.65 19.69
C ASN A 150 -10.52 17.26 19.69
N THR A 151 -9.22 17.20 19.49
CA THR A 151 -8.48 15.94 19.48
C THR A 151 -7.66 15.69 20.75
N GLY A 152 -7.78 16.55 21.76
CA GLY A 152 -7.09 16.39 23.04
C GLY A 152 -7.42 15.09 23.77
N CYS A 153 -8.69 14.62 23.67
CA CYS A 153 -9.10 13.32 24.22
C CYS A 153 -8.42 12.15 23.51
N ILE A 154 -8.17 12.26 22.19
CA ILE A 154 -7.44 11.24 21.41
C ILE A 154 -5.98 11.17 21.88
N ASN A 155 -5.34 12.34 22.04
CA ASN A 155 -3.97 12.40 22.55
C ASN A 155 -3.87 11.79 23.96
N ARG A 156 -4.85 12.09 24.84
CA ARG A 156 -4.91 11.51 26.19
C ARG A 156 -5.09 10.00 26.13
N LEU A 157 -5.97 9.48 25.26
CA LEU A 157 -6.15 8.04 25.11
C LEU A 157 -4.87 7.36 24.62
N ILE A 158 -4.17 7.93 23.64
CA ILE A 158 -2.89 7.40 23.14
C ILE A 158 -1.86 7.39 24.28
N SER A 159 -1.72 8.49 25.03
CA SER A 159 -0.81 8.57 26.16
C SER A 159 -1.15 7.54 27.25
N THR A 160 -2.42 7.42 27.63
CA THR A 160 -2.89 6.42 28.58
C THR A 160 -2.58 4.99 28.10
N ALA A 161 -2.78 4.72 26.81
CA ALA A 161 -2.51 3.41 26.24
C ALA A 161 -1.01 3.05 26.31
N ILE A 162 -0.15 4.02 26.06
CA ILE A 162 1.31 3.80 26.09
C ILE A 162 1.83 3.73 27.53
N ASP A 163 1.41 4.66 28.38
CA ASP A 163 1.96 4.82 29.73
C ASP A 163 1.34 3.84 30.75
N ALA A 164 0.01 3.61 30.67
CA ALA A 164 -0.71 2.81 31.67
C ALA A 164 -1.04 1.39 31.20
N TRP A 165 -1.30 1.17 29.90
CA TRP A 165 -1.62 -0.16 29.37
C TRP A 165 -0.42 -0.85 28.73
N GLU A 166 0.71 -0.16 28.63
CA GLU A 166 1.96 -0.68 28.06
C GLU A 166 1.79 -1.27 26.65
N VAL A 167 0.96 -0.58 25.83
CA VAL A 167 0.65 -0.98 24.47
C VAL A 167 1.92 -1.10 23.63
N ARG A 168 1.99 -2.17 22.82
CA ARG A 168 3.13 -2.42 21.92
C ARG A 168 2.91 -1.85 20.52
N ASP A 169 1.66 -1.83 20.07
CA ASP A 169 1.29 -1.40 18.72
C ASP A 169 0.28 -0.24 18.77
N VAL A 170 0.63 0.90 18.18
CA VAL A 170 -0.28 2.04 18.03
C VAL A 170 -0.45 2.36 16.55
N VAL A 171 -1.71 2.45 16.12
CA VAL A 171 -2.11 2.90 14.79
C VAL A 171 -3.02 4.12 14.96
N ALA A 172 -2.62 5.29 14.47
CA ALA A 172 -3.42 6.51 14.51
C ALA A 172 -3.61 7.07 13.10
N VAL A 173 -4.86 7.10 12.64
CA VAL A 173 -5.26 7.57 11.31
C VAL A 173 -6.13 8.81 11.46
N ALA A 174 -5.56 9.97 11.20
CA ALA A 174 -6.27 11.24 11.20
C ALA A 174 -6.80 11.55 9.80
N LYS A 175 -8.10 11.36 9.60
CA LYS A 175 -8.77 11.71 8.34
C LYS A 175 -9.01 13.21 8.23
N PRO A 176 -8.80 13.81 7.05
CA PRO A 176 -9.16 15.21 6.84
C PRO A 176 -10.68 15.39 6.94
N VAL A 177 -11.11 16.46 7.57
CA VAL A 177 -12.52 16.88 7.56
C VAL A 177 -12.88 17.31 6.14
N TYR A 178 -14.02 16.84 5.66
CA TYR A 178 -14.45 17.13 4.30
C TYR A 178 -14.56 18.64 4.03
N SER A 179 -14.02 19.08 2.88
CA SER A 179 -13.98 20.50 2.44
C SER A 179 -13.17 21.47 3.30
N GLN A 180 -12.39 21.02 4.24
CA GLN A 180 -11.40 21.86 4.90
C GLN A 180 -10.01 21.64 4.29
N ARG A 181 -9.15 22.66 4.37
CA ARG A 181 -7.74 22.48 4.07
C ARG A 181 -7.20 21.34 4.92
N ARG A 182 -6.39 20.48 4.33
CA ARG A 182 -5.78 19.35 5.02
C ARG A 182 -5.04 19.86 6.25
N LYS A 183 -5.52 19.49 7.43
CA LYS A 183 -4.84 19.73 8.69
C LYS A 183 -4.33 18.41 9.21
N PHE A 184 -3.06 18.41 9.63
CA PHE A 184 -2.48 17.26 10.28
C PHE A 184 -2.85 17.26 11.75
N HIS A 185 -3.06 16.07 12.27
CA HIS A 185 -3.17 15.92 13.72
C HIS A 185 -1.82 16.18 14.37
N ALA A 186 -1.78 17.08 15.33
CA ALA A 186 -0.58 17.40 16.09
C ALA A 186 -0.59 16.69 17.45
N PHE A 187 0.49 16.02 17.76
CA PHE A 187 0.73 15.48 19.10
C PHE A 187 1.31 16.56 20.01
N PRO A 188 1.24 16.37 21.36
CA PRO A 188 1.88 17.26 22.29
C PRO A 188 3.38 17.40 22.02
N SER A 189 3.95 18.56 22.34
CA SER A 189 5.39 18.84 22.15
C SER A 189 6.30 17.91 22.95
N GLN A 190 5.82 17.35 24.07
CA GLN A 190 6.51 16.34 24.87
C GLN A 190 6.55 14.95 24.21
N GLY A 191 5.79 14.74 23.13
CA GLY A 191 5.66 13.44 22.46
C GLY A 191 4.30 12.79 22.66
N ILE A 192 4.22 11.48 22.39
CA ILE A 192 2.97 10.70 22.44
C ILE A 192 2.70 10.08 23.82
N CYS A 193 3.62 10.16 24.75
CA CYS A 193 3.47 9.67 26.11
C CYS A 193 4.31 10.50 27.10
N GLY A 194 3.98 10.39 28.39
CA GLY A 194 4.68 11.10 29.46
C GLY A 194 6.01 10.48 29.87
N HIS A 195 6.13 9.17 29.71
CA HIS A 195 7.30 8.38 30.15
C HIS A 195 7.90 7.56 28.99
N PRO A 196 8.51 8.21 27.98
CA PRO A 196 8.96 7.54 26.77
C PRO A 196 10.02 6.46 27.01
N HIS A 197 10.90 6.63 28.02
CA HIS A 197 11.94 5.64 28.36
C HIS A 197 11.39 4.33 28.97
N ALA A 198 10.19 4.39 29.57
CA ALA A 198 9.50 3.21 30.10
C ALA A 198 8.57 2.57 29.05
N SER A 199 8.43 3.19 27.89
CA SER A 199 7.51 2.74 26.85
C SER A 199 7.91 1.38 26.27
N ARG A 200 6.92 0.49 26.16
CA ARG A 200 7.05 -0.82 25.47
C ARG A 200 6.64 -0.76 24.01
N LEU A 201 6.44 0.45 23.46
CA LEU A 201 5.98 0.66 22.09
C LEU A 201 7.01 0.12 21.08
N ARG A 202 6.57 -0.83 20.27
CA ARG A 202 7.38 -1.46 19.21
C ARG A 202 6.96 -1.05 17.81
N SER A 203 5.68 -0.77 17.63
CA SER A 203 5.12 -0.41 16.33
C SER A 203 4.29 0.86 16.43
N LEU A 204 4.66 1.85 15.62
CA LEU A 204 3.95 3.11 15.49
C LEU A 204 3.58 3.35 14.03
N LYS A 205 2.26 3.41 13.76
CA LYS A 205 1.74 3.70 12.41
C LYS A 205 0.89 4.96 12.46
N LEU A 206 1.32 5.99 11.75
CA LEU A 206 0.67 7.30 11.71
C LEU A 206 0.22 7.65 10.30
N ALA A 207 -1.05 8.05 10.14
CA ALA A 207 -1.55 8.57 8.88
C ALA A 207 -2.24 9.93 9.10
N GLY A 208 -1.87 10.93 8.30
CA GLY A 208 -2.40 12.30 8.43
C GLY A 208 -2.02 12.97 9.75
N CYS A 209 -0.97 12.52 10.40
CA CYS A 209 -0.47 13.03 11.68
C CYS A 209 0.91 13.67 11.49
N ALA A 210 1.22 14.71 12.23
CA ALA A 210 2.59 15.17 12.36
C ALA A 210 3.41 14.15 13.15
N LEU A 211 4.67 13.93 12.78
CA LEU A 211 5.55 13.02 13.49
C LEU A 211 5.82 13.58 14.90
N PRO A 212 5.48 12.83 15.97
CA PRO A 212 5.80 13.25 17.33
C PRO A 212 7.31 13.14 17.59
N PRO A 213 7.83 13.85 18.60
CA PRO A 213 9.20 13.62 19.07
C PRO A 213 9.41 12.14 19.45
N LEU A 214 10.41 11.49 18.83
CA LEU A 214 10.70 10.07 19.05
C LEU A 214 11.76 9.81 20.16
N ARG A 215 12.18 10.85 20.86
CA ARG A 215 13.17 10.70 21.96
C ARG A 215 12.66 9.71 23.02
N GLY A 216 13.51 8.75 23.40
CA GLY A 216 13.16 7.75 24.41
C GLY A 216 12.38 6.53 23.91
N HIS A 217 11.98 6.48 22.64
CA HIS A 217 11.32 5.32 22.04
C HIS A 217 12.32 4.35 21.39
N GLY A 218 13.44 4.06 22.06
CA GLY A 218 14.52 3.20 21.53
C GLY A 218 14.10 1.75 21.22
N ALA A 219 13.00 1.27 21.81
CA ALA A 219 12.43 -0.05 21.55
C ALA A 219 11.59 -0.13 20.25
N LEU A 220 11.43 0.99 19.52
CA LEU A 220 10.63 1.04 18.31
C LEU A 220 11.29 0.26 17.17
N THR A 221 10.59 -0.75 16.68
CA THR A 221 11.07 -1.62 15.57
C THR A 221 10.34 -1.37 14.26
N VAL A 222 9.12 -0.81 14.30
CA VAL A 222 8.29 -0.53 13.11
C VAL A 222 7.79 0.91 13.17
N LEU A 223 8.12 1.69 12.14
CA LEU A 223 7.59 3.04 11.94
C LEU A 223 6.97 3.14 10.54
N VAL A 224 5.68 3.44 10.48
CA VAL A 224 4.96 3.68 9.23
C VAL A 224 4.36 5.08 9.28
N LEU A 225 4.77 5.93 8.35
CA LEU A 225 4.29 7.30 8.19
C LEU A 225 3.55 7.40 6.86
N GLN A 226 2.29 7.80 6.91
CA GLN A 226 1.47 8.00 5.72
C GLN A 226 0.90 9.42 5.72
N ASP A 227 0.98 10.09 4.57
CA ASP A 227 0.43 11.44 4.43
C ASP A 227 0.94 12.41 5.53
N THR A 228 2.21 12.32 5.87
CA THR A 228 2.83 13.01 7.01
C THR A 228 3.83 14.06 6.52
N PRO A 229 3.86 15.27 7.13
CA PRO A 229 4.93 16.23 6.85
C PRO A 229 6.26 15.72 7.41
N MET A 230 7.30 15.75 6.59
CA MET A 230 8.63 15.27 6.92
C MET A 230 9.55 16.44 7.28
N SER A 231 9.47 16.91 8.51
CA SER A 231 10.37 17.96 9.00
C SER A 231 11.63 17.45 9.70
N ALA A 232 11.68 16.18 10.11
CA ALA A 232 12.72 15.65 11.00
C ALA A 232 13.04 14.16 10.78
N TYR A 233 13.12 13.68 9.51
CA TYR A 233 13.45 12.26 9.24
C TYR A 233 14.92 11.91 9.57
N GLU A 234 15.83 12.89 9.52
CA GLU A 234 17.28 12.67 9.73
C GLU A 234 17.59 12.11 11.12
N GLY A 235 16.79 12.46 12.13
CA GLY A 235 16.97 11.94 13.49
C GLY A 235 16.35 10.56 13.75
N VAL A 236 15.56 10.00 12.84
CA VAL A 236 14.82 8.75 13.09
C VAL A 236 15.77 7.59 13.41
N PHE A 237 16.85 7.43 12.65
CA PHE A 237 17.81 6.33 12.84
C PHE A 237 18.63 6.48 14.13
N THR A 238 18.92 7.71 14.53
CA THR A 238 19.64 7.99 15.78
C THR A 238 18.74 7.80 17.00
N LEU A 239 17.47 8.20 16.90
CA LEU A 239 16.51 8.13 17.99
C LEU A 239 15.89 6.74 18.18
N CYS A 240 15.83 5.94 17.11
CA CYS A 240 15.25 4.59 17.10
C CYS A 240 16.27 3.57 16.55
N PRO A 241 17.34 3.25 17.28
CA PRO A 241 18.42 2.38 16.78
C PRO A 241 17.97 0.93 16.49
N GLN A 242 16.88 0.47 17.11
CA GLN A 242 16.31 -0.87 16.87
C GLN A 242 15.29 -0.90 15.73
N LEU A 243 15.17 0.18 14.95
CA LEU A 243 14.20 0.27 13.87
C LEU A 243 14.54 -0.72 12.74
N GLN A 244 13.61 -1.63 12.45
CA GLN A 244 13.75 -2.66 11.42
C GLN A 244 12.91 -2.37 10.18
N VAL A 245 11.77 -1.68 10.34
CA VAL A 245 10.85 -1.37 9.25
C VAL A 245 10.53 0.12 9.24
N LEU A 246 10.82 0.79 8.13
CA LEU A 246 10.46 2.18 7.89
C LEU A 246 9.67 2.30 6.59
N HIS A 247 8.41 2.70 6.69
CA HIS A 247 7.59 3.03 5.53
C HIS A 247 7.24 4.52 5.52
N LEU A 248 7.53 5.18 4.41
CA LEU A 248 7.19 6.56 4.12
C LEU A 248 6.23 6.56 2.92
N ILE A 249 4.95 6.80 3.15
CA ILE A 249 3.91 6.70 2.12
C ILE A 249 3.24 8.06 1.93
N SER A 250 3.30 8.62 0.73
CA SER A 250 2.74 9.94 0.41
C SER A 250 3.17 11.05 1.38
N CYS A 251 4.36 10.90 1.96
CA CYS A 251 4.94 11.92 2.83
C CYS A 251 5.47 13.09 1.99
N TYR A 252 5.56 14.27 2.60
CA TYR A 252 6.00 15.45 1.87
C TYR A 252 6.86 16.36 2.75
N THR A 253 7.79 17.08 2.13
CA THR A 253 8.51 18.19 2.76
C THR A 253 8.10 19.52 2.14
N ALA A 254 7.99 20.56 2.97
CA ALA A 254 7.67 21.90 2.50
C ALA A 254 8.85 22.56 1.79
N ASP A 255 10.07 22.22 2.23
CA ASP A 255 11.30 22.71 1.64
C ASP A 255 11.75 21.77 0.55
N ILE A 256 11.84 22.27 -0.70
CA ILE A 256 12.41 21.50 -1.81
C ILE A 256 13.89 21.35 -1.52
N ARG A 257 14.20 20.19 -1.00
CA ARG A 257 15.59 19.82 -0.73
C ARG A 257 16.11 19.00 -1.89
N GLY A 258 17.39 19.00 -2.06
CA GLY A 258 18.09 18.14 -3.02
C GLY A 258 17.86 16.66 -2.72
N GLN A 259 18.86 15.88 -2.82
CA GLN A 259 18.84 14.45 -2.51
C GLN A 259 18.91 14.23 -0.99
N ILE A 260 18.08 13.32 -0.49
CA ILE A 260 18.16 12.85 0.90
C ILE A 260 19.23 11.76 0.98
N THR A 261 20.21 11.93 1.86
CA THR A 261 21.22 10.90 2.12
C THR A 261 20.84 10.12 3.37
N VAL A 262 20.72 8.81 3.25
CA VAL A 262 20.51 7.90 4.38
C VAL A 262 21.84 7.22 4.68
N ASP A 263 22.46 7.64 5.78
CA ASP A 263 23.74 7.15 6.27
C ASP A 263 23.55 6.67 7.72
N ALA A 264 23.36 5.36 7.89
CA ALA A 264 23.06 4.77 9.19
C ALA A 264 23.74 3.39 9.36
N PRO A 265 25.09 3.38 9.48
CA PRO A 265 25.88 2.13 9.52
C PRO A 265 25.55 1.24 10.73
N GLY A 266 25.07 1.82 11.83
CA GLY A 266 24.64 1.09 13.03
C GLY A 266 23.17 0.72 13.06
N SER A 267 22.41 0.99 12.01
CA SER A 267 20.98 0.73 11.96
C SER A 267 20.64 -0.75 11.78
N ASP A 268 19.60 -1.21 12.46
CA ASP A 268 19.01 -2.53 12.27
C ASP A 268 17.98 -2.59 11.13
N LEU A 269 17.88 -1.54 10.33
CA LEU A 269 16.86 -1.41 9.28
C LEU A 269 16.97 -2.54 8.26
N ARG A 270 15.89 -3.31 8.10
CA ARG A 270 15.75 -4.42 7.15
C ARG A 270 14.83 -4.11 5.99
N GLU A 271 13.86 -3.22 6.21
CA GLU A 271 12.85 -2.88 5.21
C GLU A 271 12.65 -1.37 5.12
N LEU A 272 12.85 -0.83 3.92
CA LEU A 272 12.61 0.58 3.59
C LEU A 272 11.60 0.66 2.44
N VAL A 273 10.48 1.34 2.68
CA VAL A 273 9.49 1.67 1.66
C VAL A 273 9.36 3.18 1.56
N VAL A 274 9.54 3.72 0.36
CA VAL A 274 9.30 5.12 0.03
C VAL A 274 8.33 5.16 -1.15
N ASP A 275 7.07 5.47 -0.89
CA ASP A 275 6.01 5.43 -1.89
C ASP A 275 5.36 6.80 -2.05
N ARG A 276 5.39 7.34 -3.27
CA ARG A 276 4.74 8.63 -3.64
C ARG A 276 5.08 9.80 -2.73
N CYS A 277 6.29 9.84 -2.21
CA CYS A 277 6.78 10.96 -1.42
C CYS A 277 7.18 12.13 -2.32
N VAL A 278 6.98 13.36 -1.85
CA VAL A 278 7.23 14.59 -2.62
C VAL A 278 8.05 15.60 -1.83
N GLY A 279 8.77 16.49 -2.54
CA GLY A 279 9.56 17.56 -1.93
C GLY A 279 11.05 17.28 -1.86
N PHE A 280 11.52 16.13 -2.40
CA PHE A 280 12.94 15.83 -2.61
C PHE A 280 13.14 15.14 -3.97
N ILE A 281 14.34 15.30 -4.53
CA ILE A 281 14.67 14.82 -5.88
C ILE A 281 14.96 13.32 -5.87
N GLY A 282 15.52 12.81 -4.79
CA GLY A 282 15.90 11.41 -4.66
C GLY A 282 16.45 11.06 -3.29
N ILE A 283 16.74 9.78 -3.11
CA ILE A 283 17.34 9.23 -1.90
C ILE A 283 18.68 8.60 -2.28
N CYS A 284 19.74 8.94 -1.57
CA CYS A 284 21.04 8.29 -1.64
C CYS A 284 21.21 7.36 -0.43
N LEU A 285 21.40 6.09 -0.68
CA LEU A 285 21.67 5.10 0.36
C LEU A 285 23.20 4.94 0.47
N ARG A 286 23.76 5.42 1.59
CA ARG A 286 25.20 5.41 1.84
C ARG A 286 25.62 4.21 2.68
N ALA A 287 24.97 3.96 3.82
CA ALA A 287 25.29 2.84 4.68
C ALA A 287 24.04 2.29 5.38
N LEU A 288 23.54 1.18 4.88
CA LEU A 288 22.44 0.40 5.47
C LEU A 288 22.78 -1.10 5.40
N PRO A 289 23.71 -1.58 6.24
CA PRO A 289 24.32 -2.90 6.09
C PRO A 289 23.34 -4.06 6.27
N ARG A 290 22.21 -3.85 6.98
CA ARG A 290 21.19 -4.89 7.24
C ARG A 290 19.95 -4.76 6.37
N LEU A 291 19.93 -3.84 5.40
CA LEU A 291 18.77 -3.64 4.53
C LEU A 291 18.58 -4.86 3.62
N GLU A 292 17.45 -5.55 3.78
CA GLU A 292 17.07 -6.74 3.02
C GLU A 292 16.07 -6.41 1.90
N ARG A 293 15.20 -5.42 2.11
CA ARG A 293 14.09 -5.08 1.21
C ARG A 293 13.98 -3.57 1.00
N LEU A 294 13.96 -3.15 -0.26
CA LEU A 294 13.83 -1.75 -0.67
C LEU A 294 12.71 -1.58 -1.69
N ALA A 295 11.69 -0.79 -1.39
CA ALA A 295 10.73 -0.31 -2.36
C ALA A 295 10.80 1.21 -2.49
N SER A 296 11.02 1.71 -3.71
CA SER A 296 10.99 3.13 -4.01
C SER A 296 10.05 3.39 -5.20
N LEU A 297 8.85 3.87 -4.88
CA LEU A 297 7.79 4.09 -5.84
C LEU A 297 7.57 5.60 -6.02
N GLY A 298 8.02 6.12 -7.16
CA GLY A 298 7.91 7.55 -7.47
C GLY A 298 9.06 8.42 -6.98
N THR A 299 10.09 7.83 -6.39
CA THR A 299 11.28 8.55 -5.91
C THR A 299 12.53 7.89 -6.48
N ARG A 300 13.46 8.69 -6.96
CA ARG A 300 14.75 8.17 -7.45
C ARG A 300 15.61 7.67 -6.30
N VAL A 301 16.20 6.49 -6.44
CA VAL A 301 17.19 5.94 -5.52
C VAL A 301 18.54 5.87 -6.20
N SER A 302 19.59 6.23 -5.47
CA SER A 302 20.99 5.97 -5.82
C SER A 302 21.67 5.24 -4.67
N PHE A 303 22.63 4.39 -5.00
CA PHE A 303 23.42 3.64 -4.03
C PHE A 303 24.88 4.12 -4.10
N GLU A 304 25.52 4.26 -2.96
CA GLU A 304 26.98 4.26 -2.92
C GLU A 304 27.51 2.82 -2.93
N ALA A 305 28.72 2.61 -3.39
CA ALA A 305 29.32 1.28 -3.51
C ALA A 305 29.28 0.53 -2.16
N ALA A 306 28.82 -0.73 -2.18
CA ALA A 306 28.67 -1.59 -1.01
C ALA A 306 27.77 -1.05 0.11
N SER A 307 26.88 -0.10 -0.18
CA SER A 307 25.99 0.51 0.81
C SER A 307 24.96 -0.42 1.43
N CYS A 308 24.49 -1.44 0.69
CA CYS A 308 23.42 -2.36 1.09
C CYS A 308 23.75 -3.82 0.76
N PRO A 309 24.75 -4.43 1.42
CA PRO A 309 25.24 -5.79 1.06
C PRO A 309 24.20 -6.91 1.30
N CYS A 310 23.21 -6.68 2.16
CA CYS A 310 22.18 -7.66 2.47
C CYS A 310 20.91 -7.54 1.61
N LEU A 311 20.88 -6.63 0.62
CA LEU A 311 19.68 -6.35 -0.16
C LEU A 311 19.29 -7.56 -1.02
N ARG A 312 18.08 -8.10 -0.77
CA ARG A 312 17.53 -9.31 -1.44
C ARG A 312 16.36 -8.98 -2.35
N GLN A 313 15.57 -8.00 -2.01
CA GLN A 313 14.37 -7.62 -2.77
C GLN A 313 14.36 -6.13 -3.06
N CYS A 314 14.09 -5.80 -4.32
CA CYS A 314 14.08 -4.42 -4.79
C CYS A 314 12.85 -4.16 -5.66
N ASN A 315 12.06 -3.12 -5.32
CA ASN A 315 10.93 -2.66 -6.12
C ASN A 315 11.11 -1.19 -6.46
N LEU A 316 11.32 -0.89 -7.72
CA LEU A 316 11.69 0.44 -8.19
C LEU A 316 10.72 0.92 -9.26
N ALA A 317 10.07 2.04 -8.99
CA ALA A 317 9.26 2.75 -9.96
C ALA A 317 9.59 4.24 -9.93
N LEU A 318 10.03 4.78 -11.06
CA LEU A 318 10.10 6.22 -11.23
C LEU A 318 8.77 6.72 -11.79
N CYS A 319 7.92 7.19 -10.90
CA CYS A 319 6.81 8.04 -11.29
C CYS A 319 7.29 9.49 -11.34
N ARG A 320 7.04 10.19 -12.42
CA ARG A 320 6.90 11.64 -12.29
C ARG A 320 5.60 11.91 -11.53
N GLY A 321 5.64 11.84 -10.21
CA GLY A 321 4.56 12.34 -9.35
C GLY A 321 4.40 13.85 -9.40
N VAL A 322 5.13 14.48 -10.31
CA VAL A 322 5.13 15.93 -10.54
C VAL A 322 4.42 16.14 -11.87
N THR A 323 3.23 16.74 -11.86
CA THR A 323 2.57 17.18 -13.09
C THR A 323 3.58 17.93 -13.94
N GLU A 324 3.48 17.86 -15.26
CA GLU A 324 4.42 18.50 -16.20
C GLU A 324 4.63 19.99 -15.89
N ALA A 325 3.60 20.67 -15.39
CA ALA A 325 3.66 22.05 -14.90
C ALA A 325 4.58 22.22 -13.69
N THR A 326 4.64 21.24 -12.79
CA THR A 326 5.49 21.26 -11.60
C THR A 326 6.94 20.86 -11.94
N ALA A 327 7.13 19.93 -12.89
CA ALA A 327 8.45 19.54 -13.38
C ALA A 327 9.17 20.69 -14.09
N ARG A 328 8.44 21.50 -14.89
CA ARG A 328 8.97 22.71 -15.52
C ARG A 328 9.34 23.80 -14.51
N ARG A 329 8.66 23.84 -13.36
CA ARG A 329 8.88 24.84 -12.29
C ARG A 329 10.13 24.54 -11.45
N TYR A 330 10.49 23.28 -11.34
CA TYR A 330 11.56 22.81 -10.46
C TYR A 330 12.62 22.06 -11.24
N PHE A 331 13.23 22.58 -12.20
CA PHE A 331 14.36 22.10 -13.01
C PHE A 331 14.94 20.75 -12.53
N VAL A 332 14.15 19.66 -12.64
CA VAL A 332 14.62 18.32 -12.29
C VAL A 332 15.51 17.85 -13.45
N PRO A 333 16.82 17.64 -13.25
CA PRO A 333 17.68 17.17 -14.31
C PRO A 333 17.15 15.84 -14.85
N ARG A 334 16.99 15.73 -16.16
CA ARG A 334 16.67 14.48 -16.85
C ARG A 334 17.91 13.58 -16.88
N THR A 335 18.40 13.16 -15.71
CA THR A 335 19.54 12.26 -15.66
C THR A 335 19.08 10.84 -15.93
N LYS A 336 19.52 10.29 -17.06
CA LYS A 336 19.38 8.88 -17.38
C LYS A 336 20.23 8.07 -16.38
N LEU A 337 19.67 6.96 -15.90
CA LEU A 337 20.38 6.04 -15.01
C LEU A 337 20.92 4.89 -15.86
N GLU A 338 22.22 4.70 -15.88
CA GLU A 338 22.81 3.54 -16.54
C GLU A 338 22.54 2.27 -15.73
N LEU A 339 21.98 1.27 -16.39
CA LEU A 339 21.62 -0.01 -15.74
C LEU A 339 22.83 -0.67 -15.09
N ALA A 340 23.98 -0.68 -15.75
CA ALA A 340 25.19 -1.32 -15.24
C ALA A 340 25.68 -0.69 -13.93
N SER A 341 25.71 0.64 -13.84
CA SER A 341 26.13 1.34 -12.62
C SER A 341 25.13 1.15 -11.47
N PHE A 342 23.84 1.02 -11.78
CA PHE A 342 22.81 0.80 -10.77
C PHE A 342 22.85 -0.63 -10.23
N VAL A 343 22.81 -1.65 -11.10
CA VAL A 343 22.77 -3.06 -10.67
C VAL A 343 24.08 -3.55 -10.09
N GLY A 344 25.21 -2.97 -10.48
CA GLY A 344 26.52 -3.28 -9.90
C GLY A 344 26.63 -2.93 -8.41
N CYS A 345 25.77 -2.05 -7.91
CA CYS A 345 25.69 -1.71 -6.47
C CYS A 345 24.86 -2.70 -5.64
N ILE A 346 24.10 -3.62 -6.28
CA ILE A 346 23.14 -4.51 -5.61
C ILE A 346 23.25 -5.98 -6.10
N PRO A 347 24.43 -6.60 -6.07
CA PRO A 347 24.67 -7.91 -6.70
C PRO A 347 23.91 -9.06 -6.05
N ASP A 348 23.51 -8.93 -4.78
CA ASP A 348 22.87 -9.99 -4.00
C ASP A 348 21.35 -10.05 -4.11
N VAL A 349 20.76 -9.21 -4.94
CA VAL A 349 19.30 -9.16 -5.14
C VAL A 349 18.79 -10.46 -5.77
N THR A 350 17.78 -11.08 -5.16
CA THR A 350 17.14 -12.33 -5.62
C THR A 350 15.78 -12.07 -6.28
N GLY A 351 15.11 -10.98 -5.94
CA GLY A 351 13.84 -10.56 -6.52
C GLY A 351 13.84 -9.08 -6.89
N MET A 352 13.44 -8.76 -8.12
CA MET A 352 13.40 -7.37 -8.59
C MET A 352 12.09 -7.07 -9.32
N ILE A 353 11.52 -5.92 -9.01
CA ILE A 353 10.42 -5.29 -9.73
C ILE A 353 10.93 -3.95 -10.27
N VAL A 354 10.83 -3.76 -11.57
CA VAL A 354 11.19 -2.51 -12.23
C VAL A 354 9.98 -2.00 -13.00
N ARG A 355 9.52 -0.80 -12.69
CA ARG A 355 8.34 -0.19 -13.33
C ARG A 355 8.72 1.06 -14.09
N PHE A 356 8.16 1.20 -15.29
CA PHE A 356 8.33 2.35 -16.15
C PHE A 356 7.06 3.19 -16.13
N THR A 357 7.01 4.14 -15.22
CA THR A 357 5.85 5.01 -15.05
C THR A 357 6.17 6.40 -15.59
N GLY A 358 5.78 6.68 -16.81
CA GLY A 358 5.95 7.98 -17.45
C GLY A 358 6.71 7.93 -18.80
N PRO A 359 6.74 9.05 -19.54
CA PRO A 359 7.29 9.10 -20.89
C PRO A 359 8.83 9.00 -20.96
N ASP A 360 9.53 9.17 -19.85
CA ASP A 360 10.98 9.16 -19.87
C ASP A 360 11.56 7.78 -19.53
N ARG A 361 12.46 7.32 -20.37
CA ARG A 361 13.33 6.16 -20.09
C ARG A 361 14.28 6.53 -18.96
N TRP A 362 14.06 6.02 -17.78
CA TRP A 362 14.93 6.31 -16.64
C TRP A 362 16.09 5.33 -16.47
N ILE A 363 15.96 4.12 -17.00
CA ILE A 363 17.06 3.16 -17.07
C ILE A 363 17.52 3.04 -18.51
N VAL A 364 18.76 3.39 -18.77
CA VAL A 364 19.40 3.23 -20.06
C VAL A 364 20.36 2.05 -19.97
N PRO A 365 20.25 1.07 -20.88
CA PRO A 365 21.26 0.02 -20.96
C PRO A 365 22.61 0.62 -21.31
N SER A 366 23.66 0.22 -20.61
CA SER A 366 25.01 0.64 -20.97
C SER A 366 25.46 -0.07 -22.24
N VAL A 367 25.87 0.69 -23.24
CA VAL A 367 26.35 0.17 -24.53
C VAL A 367 27.80 -0.33 -24.43
N SER A 368 28.52 0.05 -23.36
CA SER A 368 29.99 -0.01 -23.29
C SER A 368 30.58 -1.12 -22.45
N SER A 369 29.79 -1.91 -21.74
CA SER A 369 30.33 -3.00 -20.92
C SER A 369 30.03 -4.39 -21.50
N PRO A 370 31.05 -5.26 -21.65
CA PRO A 370 30.78 -6.68 -21.91
C PRO A 370 29.91 -7.22 -20.77
N ALA A 371 28.95 -8.08 -21.11
CA ALA A 371 27.98 -8.68 -20.20
C ALA A 371 28.68 -9.46 -19.06
N LEU A 372 29.11 -8.75 -18.03
CA LEU A 372 29.45 -9.35 -16.75
C LEU A 372 28.14 -9.65 -16.03
N SER A 373 28.07 -10.81 -15.37
CA SER A 373 26.91 -11.19 -14.52
C SER A 373 26.76 -10.21 -13.38
N LEU A 374 26.06 -9.08 -13.61
CA LEU A 374 25.87 -8.01 -12.64
C LEU A 374 24.88 -8.39 -11.55
N LEU A 375 23.95 -9.33 -11.86
CA LEU A 375 22.91 -9.84 -10.96
C LEU A 375 22.97 -11.36 -10.85
N PRO A 376 24.05 -11.95 -10.33
CA PRO A 376 24.27 -13.39 -10.35
C PRO A 376 23.22 -14.17 -9.55
N ASN A 377 22.60 -13.54 -8.53
CA ASN A 377 21.66 -14.17 -7.62
C ASN A 377 20.19 -13.89 -7.96
N LEU A 378 19.90 -13.10 -9.01
CA LEU A 378 18.53 -12.73 -9.37
C LEU A 378 17.77 -13.95 -9.90
N ARG A 379 16.65 -14.28 -9.26
CA ARG A 379 15.78 -15.41 -9.63
C ARG A 379 14.43 -14.98 -10.19
N ARG A 380 13.87 -13.88 -9.72
CA ARG A 380 12.55 -13.38 -10.12
C ARG A 380 12.65 -11.93 -10.58
N LEU A 381 12.18 -11.67 -11.79
CA LEU A 381 12.17 -10.33 -12.38
C LEU A 381 10.81 -10.00 -12.97
N LEU A 382 10.25 -8.86 -12.55
CA LEU A 382 9.14 -8.21 -13.22
C LEU A 382 9.62 -6.91 -13.85
N VAL A 383 9.38 -6.77 -15.14
CA VAL A 383 9.52 -5.51 -15.89
C VAL A 383 8.13 -5.01 -16.23
N ALA A 384 7.61 -4.04 -15.51
CA ALA A 384 6.23 -3.62 -15.59
C ALA A 384 6.06 -2.23 -16.20
N ASP A 385 4.86 -1.98 -16.73
CA ASP A 385 4.40 -0.69 -17.25
C ASP A 385 5.29 -0.15 -18.39
N VAL A 386 5.88 -1.06 -19.20
CA VAL A 386 6.70 -0.69 -20.35
C VAL A 386 5.79 0.04 -21.35
N PRO A 387 6.11 1.28 -21.74
CA PRO A 387 5.32 1.99 -22.73
C PRO A 387 5.29 1.25 -24.07
N ARG A 388 4.12 1.18 -24.71
CA ARG A 388 3.93 0.49 -25.97
C ARG A 388 4.85 1.01 -27.11
N CYS A 389 5.13 2.29 -27.10
CA CYS A 389 5.99 2.96 -28.08
C CYS A 389 7.49 2.66 -27.89
N TRP A 390 7.88 2.03 -26.77
CA TRP A 390 9.27 1.69 -26.52
C TRP A 390 9.66 0.38 -27.18
N ASP A 391 10.96 0.23 -27.39
CA ASP A 391 11.52 -1.07 -27.75
C ASP A 391 11.40 -2.06 -26.58
N VAL A 392 10.47 -3.00 -26.70
CA VAL A 392 10.23 -4.03 -25.68
C VAL A 392 11.28 -5.14 -25.69
N SER A 393 12.28 -5.10 -26.57
CA SER A 393 13.34 -6.12 -26.61
C SER A 393 14.47 -5.86 -25.62
N TRP A 394 14.57 -4.65 -25.06
CA TRP A 394 15.63 -4.32 -24.10
C TRP A 394 15.62 -5.16 -22.80
N PRO A 395 14.51 -5.77 -22.30
CA PRO A 395 14.57 -6.68 -21.16
C PRO A 395 15.51 -7.87 -21.34
N ARG A 396 15.88 -8.20 -22.58
CA ARG A 396 16.91 -9.22 -22.83
C ARG A 396 18.25 -8.92 -22.14
N LEU A 397 18.60 -7.64 -21.97
CA LEU A 397 19.81 -7.28 -21.22
C LEU A 397 19.74 -7.71 -19.77
N LEU A 398 18.56 -7.56 -19.14
CA LEU A 398 18.37 -8.03 -17.78
C LEU A 398 18.51 -9.55 -17.71
N LEU A 399 18.07 -10.27 -18.74
CA LEU A 399 18.28 -11.71 -18.86
C LEU A 399 19.78 -12.05 -19.02
N GLU A 400 20.51 -11.27 -19.82
CA GLU A 400 21.95 -11.46 -20.03
C GLU A 400 22.77 -11.18 -18.76
N THR A 401 22.33 -10.23 -17.93
CA THR A 401 23.02 -9.88 -16.69
C THR A 401 22.65 -10.77 -15.50
N ALA A 402 21.58 -11.56 -15.60
CA ALA A 402 21.01 -12.39 -14.53
C ALA A 402 21.03 -13.89 -14.87
N PRO A 403 22.17 -14.56 -14.83
CA PRO A 403 22.33 -15.96 -15.28
C PRO A 403 21.50 -16.96 -14.46
N SER A 404 21.10 -16.64 -13.24
CA SER A 404 20.30 -17.50 -12.34
C SER A 404 18.80 -17.22 -12.41
N LEU A 405 18.34 -16.40 -13.37
CA LEU A 405 16.93 -15.99 -13.46
C LEU A 405 16.03 -17.20 -13.75
N GLU A 406 15.00 -17.38 -12.94
CA GLU A 406 14.03 -18.47 -13.07
C GLU A 406 12.69 -18.00 -13.64
N THR A 407 12.28 -16.77 -13.33
CA THR A 407 11.00 -16.17 -13.74
C THR A 407 11.23 -14.79 -14.32
N LEU A 408 10.77 -14.59 -15.55
CA LEU A 408 10.76 -13.28 -16.22
C LEU A 408 9.33 -12.92 -16.62
N HIS A 409 8.79 -11.86 -16.00
CA HIS A 409 7.49 -11.30 -16.36
C HIS A 409 7.68 -9.91 -16.99
N VAL A 410 6.99 -9.66 -18.10
CA VAL A 410 7.01 -8.40 -18.82
C VAL A 410 5.57 -7.90 -18.99
N HIS A 411 5.29 -6.68 -18.56
CA HIS A 411 4.00 -6.05 -18.77
C HIS A 411 4.17 -4.80 -19.64
N VAL A 412 3.51 -4.81 -20.78
CA VAL A 412 3.41 -3.66 -21.69
C VAL A 412 2.14 -2.90 -21.36
N ALA A 413 2.28 -1.62 -21.02
CA ALA A 413 1.17 -0.77 -20.65
C ALA A 413 0.25 -0.51 -21.86
N PRO A 414 -1.08 -0.42 -21.65
CA PRO A 414 -1.99 0.01 -22.71
C PRO A 414 -1.63 1.42 -23.18
N PRO A 415 -1.95 1.78 -24.45
CA PRO A 415 -1.66 3.10 -24.96
C PRO A 415 -2.35 4.18 -24.10
N PRO A 416 -1.70 5.31 -23.83
CA PRO A 416 -2.33 6.44 -23.19
C PRO A 416 -3.48 6.95 -24.07
N CYS A 417 -4.54 7.47 -23.43
CA CYS A 417 -5.74 7.99 -24.15
C CYS A 417 -5.47 9.20 -25.06
N LYS A 418 -4.27 9.77 -25.00
CA LYS A 418 -3.78 10.82 -25.91
C LYS A 418 -2.54 10.29 -26.60
N GLU A 419 -2.51 10.41 -27.92
CA GLU A 419 -1.33 10.16 -28.74
C GLU A 419 -0.23 11.12 -28.28
N GLU A 420 0.68 10.64 -27.44
CA GLU A 420 1.93 11.33 -27.16
C GLU A 420 2.88 11.01 -28.33
N GLU A 421 3.54 12.05 -28.83
CA GLU A 421 4.53 11.98 -29.91
C GLU A 421 5.49 10.82 -29.67
N GLU A 422 5.73 10.02 -30.71
CA GLU A 422 6.72 8.95 -30.70
C GLU A 422 8.07 9.53 -30.22
N PRO A 423 8.67 8.98 -29.18
CA PRO A 423 10.00 9.40 -28.78
C PRO A 423 10.93 9.13 -29.96
N SER A 424 11.52 10.18 -30.52
CA SER A 424 12.51 10.10 -31.59
C SER A 424 13.58 9.09 -31.22
N GLY A 425 13.62 8.01 -31.97
CA GLY A 425 14.33 6.81 -31.60
C GLY A 425 15.86 6.96 -31.64
N ASP A 426 16.48 6.83 -30.48
CA ASP A 426 17.76 6.17 -30.45
C ASP A 426 17.49 4.66 -30.50
N GLU A 427 17.55 4.08 -31.68
CA GLU A 427 17.52 2.62 -31.84
C GLU A 427 18.71 2.03 -31.09
N ILE A 428 18.43 1.37 -29.99
CA ILE A 428 19.47 0.65 -29.26
C ILE A 428 19.83 -0.56 -30.10
N SER A 429 20.97 -0.48 -30.81
CA SER A 429 21.49 -1.60 -31.60
C SER A 429 21.99 -2.71 -30.68
N TRP A 430 21.20 -3.78 -30.62
CA TRP A 430 21.51 -4.94 -29.81
C TRP A 430 22.35 -5.94 -30.61
N ARG A 431 23.56 -6.22 -30.15
CA ARG A 431 24.32 -7.37 -30.65
C ARG A 431 24.07 -8.59 -29.75
N PRO A 432 23.59 -9.70 -30.27
CA PRO A 432 23.37 -10.90 -29.46
C PRO A 432 24.72 -11.45 -28.97
N ALA A 433 24.96 -11.42 -27.67
CA ALA A 433 26.18 -11.96 -27.06
C ALA A 433 25.94 -13.28 -26.29
N MET A 434 24.70 -13.74 -26.17
CA MET A 434 24.32 -14.77 -25.24
C MET A 434 24.53 -16.20 -25.78
N ARG A 435 25.23 -17.04 -24.99
CA ARG A 435 25.51 -18.46 -25.31
C ARG A 435 24.46 -19.46 -24.79
N GLY A 436 23.36 -19.00 -24.23
CA GLY A 436 22.29 -19.81 -23.64
C GLY A 436 22.07 -19.51 -22.17
N HIS A 437 20.81 -19.58 -21.76
CA HIS A 437 20.36 -19.37 -20.39
C HIS A 437 19.76 -20.67 -19.83
N ARG A 438 20.30 -21.18 -18.71
CA ARG A 438 20.02 -22.52 -18.21
C ARG A 438 18.99 -22.61 -17.08
N HIS A 439 18.52 -21.47 -16.59
CA HIS A 439 17.69 -21.43 -15.38
C HIS A 439 16.28 -20.87 -15.59
N LEU A 440 16.02 -20.13 -16.68
CA LEU A 440 14.70 -19.55 -16.92
C LEU A 440 13.65 -20.64 -17.19
N LYS A 441 12.69 -20.76 -16.29
CA LYS A 441 11.62 -21.75 -16.32
C LYS A 441 10.31 -21.17 -16.84
N GLU A 442 10.07 -19.88 -16.56
CA GLU A 442 8.82 -19.20 -16.85
C GLU A 442 9.05 -17.84 -17.48
N PHE A 443 8.37 -17.60 -18.60
CA PHE A 443 8.30 -16.30 -19.25
C PHE A 443 6.84 -15.93 -19.50
N VAL A 444 6.40 -14.77 -18.99
CA VAL A 444 5.04 -14.25 -19.19
C VAL A 444 5.12 -12.83 -19.73
N MET A 445 4.43 -12.56 -20.85
CA MET A 445 4.27 -11.23 -21.40
C MET A 445 2.78 -10.88 -21.44
N THR A 446 2.40 -9.76 -20.77
CA THR A 446 1.06 -9.17 -20.86
C THR A 446 1.08 -7.90 -21.68
N GLY A 447 -0.05 -7.55 -22.31
CA GLY A 447 -0.09 -6.50 -23.32
C GLY A 447 0.58 -6.92 -24.63
N PHE A 448 0.56 -8.21 -24.93
CA PHE A 448 1.15 -8.77 -26.15
C PHE A 448 0.18 -8.56 -27.35
N GLU A 449 0.64 -7.84 -28.35
CA GLU A 449 -0.12 -7.52 -29.57
C GLU A 449 0.46 -8.17 -30.82
N GLY A 450 1.54 -8.94 -30.70
CA GLY A 450 2.20 -9.60 -31.82
C GLY A 450 3.01 -8.65 -32.71
N THR A 451 3.44 -7.49 -32.18
CA THR A 451 4.36 -6.61 -32.90
C THR A 451 5.69 -7.29 -33.18
N GLU A 452 6.39 -6.90 -34.22
CA GLU A 452 7.67 -7.50 -34.62
C GLU A 452 8.68 -7.52 -33.47
N ARG A 453 8.78 -6.45 -32.70
CA ARG A 453 9.67 -6.34 -31.52
C ARG A 453 9.26 -7.30 -30.39
N GLN A 454 7.95 -7.44 -30.14
CA GLN A 454 7.45 -8.40 -29.14
C GLN A 454 7.72 -9.85 -29.56
N VAL A 455 7.41 -10.18 -30.81
CA VAL A 455 7.71 -11.50 -31.38
C VAL A 455 9.22 -11.78 -31.31
N TYR A 456 10.05 -10.80 -31.62
CA TYR A 456 11.50 -10.92 -31.53
C TYR A 456 11.96 -11.26 -30.11
N LEU A 457 11.44 -10.57 -29.08
CA LEU A 457 11.79 -10.87 -27.69
C LEU A 457 11.38 -12.28 -27.30
N VAL A 458 10.15 -12.71 -27.63
CA VAL A 458 9.68 -14.07 -27.33
C VAL A 458 10.57 -15.12 -28.02
N ARG A 459 10.87 -14.92 -29.31
CA ARG A 459 11.76 -15.79 -30.08
C ARG A 459 13.15 -15.88 -29.48
N PHE A 460 13.72 -14.73 -29.09
CA PHE A 460 15.01 -14.67 -28.41
C PHE A 460 15.01 -15.48 -27.12
N VAL A 461 14.02 -15.26 -26.24
CA VAL A 461 13.89 -16.01 -24.97
C VAL A 461 13.77 -17.51 -25.23
N MET A 462 12.91 -17.91 -26.17
CA MET A 462 12.75 -19.33 -26.52
C MET A 462 14.02 -19.94 -27.07
N GLY A 463 14.74 -19.23 -27.92
CA GLY A 463 16.00 -19.72 -28.51
C GLY A 463 17.12 -19.88 -27.49
N VAL A 464 17.28 -18.87 -26.61
CA VAL A 464 18.37 -18.84 -25.63
C VAL A 464 18.11 -19.74 -24.42
N CYS A 465 16.83 -19.91 -24.02
CA CYS A 465 16.43 -20.65 -22.83
C CYS A 465 15.88 -22.06 -23.13
N SER A 466 16.16 -22.59 -24.31
CA SER A 466 15.56 -23.85 -24.84
C SER A 466 15.70 -25.07 -23.94
N THR A 467 16.68 -25.10 -23.03
CA THR A 467 16.94 -26.26 -22.16
C THR A 467 16.15 -26.25 -20.85
N ALA A 468 15.76 -25.08 -20.34
CA ALA A 468 15.15 -24.93 -19.01
C ALA A 468 13.72 -24.44 -19.07
N LEU A 469 13.32 -23.76 -20.14
CA LEU A 469 12.04 -23.07 -20.28
C LEU A 469 10.89 -24.09 -20.32
N ARG A 470 9.93 -23.93 -19.42
CA ARG A 470 8.78 -24.82 -19.26
C ARG A 470 7.46 -24.18 -19.62
N HIS A 471 7.36 -22.86 -19.38
CA HIS A 471 6.11 -22.13 -19.53
C HIS A 471 6.35 -20.78 -20.24
N VAL A 472 5.58 -20.52 -21.28
CA VAL A 472 5.57 -19.27 -22.02
C VAL A 472 4.13 -18.81 -22.14
N ALA A 473 3.78 -17.64 -21.63
CA ALA A 473 2.43 -17.09 -21.76
C ALA A 473 2.45 -15.71 -22.45
N MET A 474 1.58 -15.56 -23.43
CA MET A 474 1.35 -14.32 -24.18
C MET A 474 -0.09 -13.88 -24.00
N LEU A 475 -0.30 -12.84 -23.23
CA LEU A 475 -1.61 -12.37 -22.82
C LEU A 475 -1.90 -11.01 -23.50
N LYS A 476 -2.95 -10.94 -24.33
CA LYS A 476 -3.35 -9.69 -25.01
C LYS A 476 -3.76 -8.63 -24.00
N LYS A 477 -4.56 -9.03 -23.03
CA LYS A 477 -5.02 -8.15 -21.95
C LYS A 477 -4.64 -8.75 -20.61
N GLY A 478 -3.95 -7.97 -19.82
CA GLY A 478 -3.55 -8.38 -18.49
C GLY A 478 -3.13 -7.16 -17.69
N LEU A 479 -3.12 -7.34 -16.39
CA LEU A 479 -2.62 -6.33 -15.46
C LEU A 479 -1.70 -6.98 -14.44
N VAL A 480 -0.76 -6.22 -13.95
CA VAL A 480 0.04 -6.60 -12.81
C VAL A 480 -0.73 -6.24 -11.56
N ARG A 481 -1.08 -7.24 -10.77
CA ARG A 481 -1.70 -7.05 -9.45
C ARG A 481 -0.63 -7.16 -8.39
N ASP A 482 -0.38 -6.04 -7.70
CA ASP A 482 0.57 -6.04 -6.60
C ASP A 482 0.00 -6.79 -5.39
N LYS A 483 0.81 -7.68 -4.82
CA LYS A 483 0.58 -8.33 -3.54
C LYS A 483 1.51 -7.71 -2.49
N GLY A 484 1.18 -6.48 -2.09
CA GLY A 484 2.06 -5.64 -1.27
C GLY A 484 3.19 -5.02 -2.07
N HIS A 485 4.34 -4.76 -1.43
CA HIS A 485 5.49 -4.14 -2.10
C HIS A 485 6.47 -5.14 -2.72
N TRP A 486 6.34 -6.44 -2.40
CA TRP A 486 7.40 -7.43 -2.65
C TRP A 486 7.00 -8.55 -3.59
N ASP A 487 5.74 -8.69 -3.88
CA ASP A 487 5.23 -9.77 -4.73
C ASP A 487 4.16 -9.26 -5.71
N TRP A 488 3.95 -10.02 -6.78
CA TRP A 488 3.00 -9.67 -7.83
C TRP A 488 2.34 -10.91 -8.42
N GLU A 489 1.23 -10.68 -9.08
CA GLU A 489 0.52 -11.67 -9.87
C GLU A 489 0.19 -11.09 -11.25
N MET A 490 0.42 -11.88 -12.30
CA MET A 490 -0.03 -11.55 -13.65
C MET A 490 -1.48 -12.02 -13.78
N ALA A 491 -2.42 -11.09 -13.78
CA ALA A 491 -3.85 -11.38 -13.84
C ALA A 491 -4.41 -11.10 -15.22
N THR A 492 -5.17 -12.05 -15.78
CA THR A 492 -5.99 -11.82 -16.97
C THR A 492 -7.25 -11.06 -16.60
N GLN A 493 -7.62 -10.07 -17.39
CA GLN A 493 -8.84 -9.31 -17.19
C GLN A 493 -10.05 -10.13 -17.69
N GLN A 494 -10.85 -10.68 -16.79
CA GLN A 494 -12.00 -11.54 -17.11
C GLN A 494 -13.23 -10.79 -17.69
N GLN A 495 -13.11 -9.51 -18.08
CA GLN A 495 -14.25 -8.73 -18.56
C GLN A 495 -14.28 -8.58 -20.08
N HIS A 496 -15.37 -9.09 -20.67
CA HIS A 496 -15.88 -8.97 -22.03
C HIS A 496 -15.18 -9.77 -23.15
N SER A 497 -16.00 -10.61 -23.79
CA SER A 497 -15.75 -11.63 -24.82
C SER A 497 -15.21 -11.15 -26.19
N GLN A 498 -14.70 -9.94 -26.34
CA GLN A 498 -14.26 -9.40 -27.64
C GLN A 498 -12.74 -9.37 -27.87
N SER A 499 -11.94 -9.93 -26.98
CA SER A 499 -10.47 -9.86 -27.09
C SER A 499 -9.78 -11.22 -26.92
N GLN A 500 -10.48 -12.28 -27.26
CA GLN A 500 -9.85 -13.61 -27.29
C GLN A 500 -9.03 -13.76 -28.57
N TRP A 501 -7.91 -14.47 -28.46
CA TRP A 501 -7.13 -14.89 -29.61
C TRP A 501 -7.98 -15.75 -30.54
N THR A 502 -8.03 -15.40 -31.84
CA THR A 502 -8.54 -16.33 -32.84
C THR A 502 -7.51 -17.43 -33.09
N ASP A 503 -7.96 -18.59 -33.54
CA ASP A 503 -7.04 -19.70 -33.82
C ASP A 503 -6.08 -19.35 -34.96
N GLU A 504 -6.52 -18.57 -35.95
CA GLU A 504 -5.67 -18.04 -37.02
C GLU A 504 -4.56 -17.12 -36.49
N GLU A 505 -4.90 -16.22 -35.54
CA GLU A 505 -3.91 -15.33 -34.91
C GLU A 505 -2.88 -16.14 -34.10
N LYS A 506 -3.32 -17.16 -33.35
CA LYS A 506 -2.44 -18.04 -32.59
C LYS A 506 -1.47 -18.76 -33.51
N ASP A 507 -2.00 -19.38 -34.59
CA ASP A 507 -1.18 -20.11 -35.54
C ASP A 507 -0.19 -19.23 -36.29
N LYS A 508 -0.62 -18.03 -36.71
CA LYS A 508 0.26 -17.05 -37.35
C LYS A 508 1.39 -16.63 -36.40
N THR A 509 1.03 -16.26 -35.17
CA THR A 509 1.99 -15.81 -34.15
C THR A 509 2.95 -16.93 -33.77
N LEU A 510 2.44 -18.17 -33.59
CA LEU A 510 3.26 -19.33 -33.28
C LEU A 510 4.26 -19.62 -34.43
N LYS A 511 3.83 -19.59 -35.69
CA LYS A 511 4.72 -19.72 -36.83
C LYS A 511 5.82 -18.66 -36.86
N GLN A 512 5.45 -17.41 -36.54
CA GLN A 512 6.42 -16.31 -36.49
C GLN A 512 7.44 -16.51 -35.37
N ILE A 513 7.01 -16.96 -34.19
CA ILE A 513 7.88 -17.20 -33.04
C ILE A 513 8.79 -18.39 -33.29
N MET A 514 8.25 -19.49 -33.83
CA MET A 514 9.02 -20.74 -34.04
C MET A 514 9.97 -20.64 -35.23
N ASN A 515 9.82 -19.65 -36.11
CA ASN A 515 10.73 -19.50 -37.25
C ASN A 515 12.14 -19.11 -36.78
N GLY A 516 13.09 -20.03 -36.94
CA GLY A 516 14.49 -19.87 -36.52
C GLY A 516 14.78 -20.23 -35.05
N VAL A 517 13.80 -20.76 -34.32
CA VAL A 517 14.07 -21.38 -33.01
C VAL A 517 14.58 -22.81 -33.21
N PRO A 518 15.72 -23.21 -32.59
CA PRO A 518 16.22 -24.55 -32.69
C PRO A 518 15.21 -25.57 -32.15
N SER A 519 15.15 -26.75 -32.74
CA SER A 519 14.34 -27.86 -32.21
C SER A 519 14.75 -28.16 -30.76
N TYR A 520 13.79 -28.22 -29.87
CA TYR A 520 14.04 -28.53 -28.46
C TYR A 520 14.54 -29.98 -28.34
N SER A 521 15.68 -30.16 -27.69
CA SER A 521 16.23 -31.49 -27.42
C SER A 521 15.56 -32.21 -26.25
N THR A 522 14.77 -31.50 -25.47
CA THR A 522 13.99 -31.96 -24.31
C THR A 522 12.52 -31.58 -24.51
N ALA A 523 11.68 -31.66 -23.51
CA ALA A 523 10.27 -31.30 -23.62
C ALA A 523 10.06 -29.84 -24.11
N SER A 524 9.24 -29.65 -25.14
CA SER A 524 8.84 -28.33 -25.61
C SER A 524 8.11 -27.55 -24.48
N PRO A 525 8.33 -26.24 -24.35
CA PRO A 525 7.61 -25.45 -23.34
C PRO A 525 6.12 -25.42 -23.65
N VAL A 526 5.30 -25.36 -22.60
CA VAL A 526 3.85 -25.09 -22.73
C VAL A 526 3.67 -23.65 -23.12
N ILE A 527 3.07 -23.42 -24.32
CA ILE A 527 2.79 -22.07 -24.82
C ILE A 527 1.31 -21.76 -24.59
N VAL A 528 1.03 -20.68 -23.87
CA VAL A 528 -0.32 -20.25 -23.51
C VAL A 528 -0.60 -18.89 -24.17
N PHE A 529 -1.76 -18.79 -24.82
CA PHE A 529 -2.32 -17.54 -25.34
C PHE A 529 -3.56 -17.17 -24.50
N GLY A 530 -3.61 -15.94 -23.94
CA GLY A 530 -4.70 -15.48 -23.10
C GLY A 530 -5.14 -14.03 -23.35
#